data_818c2bf2cf13e62a5484dadb664916c2
#
_entry.id   818c2bf2cf13e62a5484dadb664916c2
#
_cell.length_a   1.000
_cell.length_b   1.000
_cell.length_c   1.000
_cell.angle_alpha   90.00
_cell.angle_beta   90.00
_cell.angle_gamma   90.00
#
_symmetry.space_group_name_H-M   'P 1'
#
loop_
_entity.id
_entity.type
_entity.pdbx_description
1 polymer ?
#
loop_
_entity_poly.entity_id
_entity_poly.type
_entity_poly.pdbx_seq_one_letter_code
_entity_poly.pdbx_strand_id
1 'polypeptide(L)'
;LPHTKGVWASKSELLKLEPWQCFKTVCLFGWVRKQDNLRRFRKAIILEPRKNAKSTWAAAVGLYMLTADGEHGAEVYSGATTEKQAWEVFRPARLMALKTPALKSAYGLDVNASNLHILGNASRFEPIIGKPGDGASPSCSIVDEYHEHDTDDMVDTMETGMGAREQPL
;
A
#
# COMPACT_ATOMS: atom_id res chain seq x y z
N LEU A 1 -11.55 3.96 6.89
CA LEU A 1 -10.40 4.85 7.06
C LEU A 1 -10.82 6.31 6.89
N PRO A 2 -10.29 7.26 7.66
CA PRO A 2 -10.63 8.67 7.55
C PRO A 2 -9.85 9.38 6.44
N HIS A 3 -10.40 10.48 5.95
CA HIS A 3 -9.64 11.43 5.14
C HIS A 3 -8.49 12.05 5.93
N THR A 4 -7.37 12.36 5.25
CA THR A 4 -6.14 12.88 5.88
C THR A 4 -5.84 14.34 5.55
N LYS A 5 -6.47 14.89 4.51
CA LYS A 5 -6.27 16.26 4.02
C LYS A 5 -7.61 16.94 3.66
N GLY A 6 -7.62 18.27 3.69
CA GLY A 6 -8.71 19.12 3.20
C GLY A 6 -9.96 19.12 4.09
N VAL A 7 -11.05 19.63 3.52
CA VAL A 7 -12.34 19.82 4.21
C VAL A 7 -12.92 18.51 4.76
N TRP A 8 -12.77 17.42 4.05
CA TRP A 8 -13.24 16.10 4.48
C TRP A 8 -12.53 15.62 5.75
N ALA A 9 -11.20 15.86 5.81
CA ALA A 9 -10.42 15.55 7.00
C ALA A 9 -10.77 16.40 8.22
N SER A 10 -11.11 17.68 8.02
CA SER A 10 -11.55 18.56 9.11
C SER A 10 -12.92 18.18 9.68
N LYS A 11 -13.77 17.55 8.86
CA LYS A 11 -15.07 17.02 9.27
C LYS A 11 -15.00 15.58 9.79
N SER A 12 -13.82 14.98 9.89
CA SER A 12 -13.60 13.58 10.28
C SER A 12 -14.37 12.57 9.41
N GLU A 13 -14.61 12.92 8.15
CA GLU A 13 -15.33 12.03 7.23
C GLU A 13 -14.48 10.82 6.83
N LEU A 14 -15.15 9.70 6.64
CA LEU A 14 -14.53 8.47 6.17
C LEU A 14 -14.39 8.48 4.65
N LEU A 15 -13.33 7.83 4.17
CA LEU A 15 -13.15 7.57 2.74
C LEU A 15 -14.31 6.75 2.21
N LYS A 16 -14.99 7.29 1.22
CA LYS A 16 -15.95 6.59 0.38
C LYS A 16 -15.32 6.42 -0.99
N LEU A 17 -15.22 5.18 -1.43
CA LEU A 17 -14.67 4.90 -2.75
C LEU A 17 -15.65 5.36 -3.83
N GLU A 18 -15.14 6.08 -4.81
CA GLU A 18 -15.87 6.39 -6.02
C GLU A 18 -16.13 5.10 -6.83
N PRO A 19 -17.16 5.04 -7.68
CA PRO A 19 -17.50 3.82 -8.43
C PRO A 19 -16.31 3.20 -9.19
N TRP A 20 -15.46 4.02 -9.80
CA TRP A 20 -14.28 3.56 -10.52
C TRP A 20 -13.17 3.04 -9.57
N GLN A 21 -13.07 3.56 -8.35
CA GLN A 21 -12.18 3.02 -7.31
C GLN A 21 -12.71 1.69 -6.79
N CYS A 22 -14.03 1.58 -6.59
CA CYS A 22 -14.68 0.32 -6.24
C CYS A 22 -14.40 -0.76 -7.29
N PHE A 23 -14.57 -0.43 -8.59
CA PHE A 23 -14.29 -1.35 -9.68
C PHE A 23 -12.86 -1.90 -9.63
N LYS A 24 -11.85 -1.01 -9.50
CA LYS A 24 -10.45 -1.42 -9.40
C LYS A 24 -10.19 -2.28 -8.15
N THR A 25 -10.74 -1.89 -7.02
CA THR A 25 -10.60 -2.63 -5.76
C THR A 25 -11.20 -4.03 -5.86
N VAL A 26 -12.40 -4.15 -6.44
CA VAL A 26 -13.06 -5.46 -6.66
C VAL A 26 -12.26 -6.32 -7.64
N CYS A 27 -11.72 -5.74 -8.72
CA CYS A 27 -10.86 -6.50 -9.63
C CYS A 27 -9.61 -7.04 -8.95
N LEU A 28 -8.94 -6.23 -8.11
CA LEU A 28 -7.70 -6.62 -7.45
C LEU A 28 -7.92 -7.66 -6.35
N PHE A 29 -8.92 -7.48 -5.51
CA PHE A 29 -9.09 -8.25 -4.28
C PHE A 29 -10.24 -9.25 -4.33
N GLY A 30 -11.23 -9.05 -5.19
CA GLY A 30 -12.40 -9.91 -5.30
C GLY A 30 -12.25 -11.04 -6.33
N TRP A 31 -11.27 -10.98 -7.23
CA TRP A 31 -11.03 -12.03 -8.23
C TRP A 31 -9.93 -12.96 -7.77
N VAL A 32 -10.31 -14.22 -7.55
CA VAL A 32 -9.40 -15.29 -7.13
C VAL A 32 -9.31 -16.39 -8.19
N ARG A 33 -8.22 -17.11 -8.16
CA ARG A 33 -8.01 -18.28 -9.02
C ARG A 33 -8.80 -19.48 -8.47
N LYS A 34 -9.47 -20.22 -9.34
CA LYS A 34 -10.27 -21.39 -8.93
C LYS A 34 -9.44 -22.53 -8.34
N GLN A 35 -8.15 -22.60 -8.67
CA GLN A 35 -7.26 -23.70 -8.29
C GLN A 35 -6.85 -23.67 -6.82
N ASP A 36 -6.57 -22.47 -6.30
CA ASP A 36 -5.93 -22.27 -5.00
C ASP A 36 -6.59 -21.16 -4.17
N ASN A 37 -7.61 -20.52 -4.73
CA ASN A 37 -8.33 -19.41 -4.10
C ASN A 37 -7.46 -18.19 -3.79
N LEU A 38 -6.28 -18.07 -4.41
CA LEU A 38 -5.39 -16.94 -4.26
C LEU A 38 -5.76 -15.81 -5.24
N ARG A 39 -5.29 -14.61 -4.94
CA ARG A 39 -5.49 -13.42 -5.79
C ARG A 39 -5.10 -13.69 -7.25
N ARG A 40 -6.02 -13.35 -8.16
CA ARG A 40 -5.80 -13.54 -9.59
C ARG A 40 -4.78 -12.55 -10.16
N PHE A 41 -4.89 -11.28 -9.77
CA PHE A 41 -4.05 -10.21 -10.29
C PHE A 41 -2.99 -9.82 -9.24
N ARG A 42 -1.74 -9.98 -9.62
CA ARG A 42 -0.57 -9.69 -8.78
C ARG A 42 0.15 -8.40 -9.19
N LYS A 43 -0.33 -7.75 -10.24
CA LYS A 43 0.19 -6.49 -10.76
C LYS A 43 -0.96 -5.64 -11.26
N ALA A 44 -0.92 -4.36 -10.93
CA ALA A 44 -1.87 -3.38 -11.40
C ALA A 44 -1.14 -2.13 -11.90
N ILE A 45 -1.49 -1.69 -13.10
CA ILE A 45 -1.05 -0.40 -13.66
C ILE A 45 -2.25 0.52 -13.64
N ILE A 46 -2.15 1.64 -12.93
CA ILE A 46 -3.25 2.56 -12.71
C ILE A 46 -2.90 3.92 -13.31
N LEU A 47 -3.57 4.24 -14.40
CA LEU A 47 -3.44 5.52 -15.10
C LEU A 47 -4.63 6.42 -14.75
N GLU A 48 -4.38 7.43 -13.95
CA GLU A 48 -5.40 8.38 -13.51
C GLU A 48 -4.89 9.82 -13.57
N PRO A 49 -5.72 10.77 -13.99
CA PRO A 49 -5.36 12.17 -13.94
C PRO A 49 -5.02 12.64 -12.53
N ARG A 50 -4.27 13.73 -12.45
CA ARG A 50 -3.98 14.39 -11.17
C ARG A 50 -5.27 14.76 -10.42
N LYS A 51 -5.23 14.79 -9.09
CA LYS A 51 -6.32 15.16 -8.16
C LYS A 51 -7.48 14.16 -8.07
N ASN A 52 -7.32 12.95 -8.57
CA ASN A 52 -8.29 11.84 -8.43
C ASN A 52 -8.01 10.93 -7.21
N ALA A 53 -7.37 11.45 -6.17
CA ALA A 53 -7.09 10.74 -4.92
C ALA A 53 -6.32 9.39 -5.10
N LYS A 54 -5.50 9.26 -6.16
CA LYS A 54 -4.70 8.07 -6.48
C LYS A 54 -3.86 7.62 -5.28
N SER A 55 -3.00 8.51 -4.75
CA SER A 55 -2.11 8.19 -3.62
C SER A 55 -2.89 7.91 -2.32
N THR A 56 -4.06 8.54 -2.11
CA THR A 56 -4.94 8.25 -0.96
C THR A 56 -5.54 6.84 -1.06
N TRP A 57 -5.99 6.43 -2.24
CA TRP A 57 -6.47 5.08 -2.49
C TRP A 57 -5.33 4.06 -2.33
N ALA A 58 -4.16 4.32 -2.89
CA ALA A 58 -2.97 3.48 -2.76
C ALA A 58 -2.53 3.32 -1.29
N ALA A 59 -2.61 4.39 -0.50
CA ALA A 59 -2.36 4.34 0.95
C ALA A 59 -3.33 3.40 1.69
N ALA A 60 -4.61 3.43 1.31
CA ALA A 60 -5.61 2.52 1.88
C ALA A 60 -5.36 1.07 1.46
N VAL A 61 -4.93 0.83 0.20
CA VAL A 61 -4.49 -0.48 -0.27
C VAL A 61 -3.28 -0.97 0.52
N GLY A 62 -2.27 -0.13 0.73
CA GLY A 62 -1.09 -0.48 1.53
C GLY A 62 -1.45 -0.86 2.97
N LEU A 63 -2.38 -0.15 3.61
CA LEU A 63 -2.90 -0.53 4.93
C LEU A 63 -3.64 -1.86 4.92
N TYR A 64 -4.46 -2.12 3.91
CA TYR A 64 -5.14 -3.40 3.75
C TYR A 64 -4.12 -4.55 3.62
N MET A 65 -3.13 -4.40 2.75
CA MET A 65 -2.07 -5.38 2.54
C MET A 65 -1.21 -5.62 3.80
N LEU A 66 -1.03 -4.59 4.63
CA LEU A 66 -0.34 -4.72 5.92
C LEU A 66 -1.15 -5.48 6.96
N THR A 67 -2.48 -5.27 7.00
CA THR A 67 -3.30 -5.67 8.15
C THR A 67 -4.26 -6.82 7.86
N ALA A 68 -4.97 -6.79 6.73
CA ALA A 68 -6.15 -7.62 6.48
C ALA A 68 -6.01 -8.59 5.30
N ASP A 69 -4.94 -8.53 4.54
CA ASP A 69 -4.71 -9.44 3.39
C ASP A 69 -4.35 -10.88 3.81
N GLY A 70 -3.94 -11.07 5.07
CA GLY A 70 -3.64 -12.39 5.62
C GLY A 70 -2.18 -12.84 5.49
N GLU A 71 -1.32 -12.03 4.88
CA GLU A 71 0.11 -12.34 4.75
C GLU A 71 0.82 -12.23 6.10
N HIS A 72 1.52 -13.29 6.52
CA HIS A 72 2.36 -13.29 7.71
C HIS A 72 3.72 -12.65 7.40
N GLY A 73 4.18 -11.73 8.25
CA GLY A 73 5.40 -10.97 7.98
C GLY A 73 5.27 -10.12 6.70
N ALA A 74 4.13 -9.46 6.54
CA ALA A 74 3.87 -8.62 5.38
C ALA A 74 4.89 -7.48 5.29
N GLU A 75 5.54 -7.36 4.14
CA GLU A 75 6.42 -6.25 3.81
C GLU A 75 5.75 -5.40 2.74
N VAL A 76 5.24 -4.24 3.16
CA VAL A 76 4.58 -3.29 2.27
C VAL A 76 5.50 -2.11 2.03
N TYR A 77 5.72 -1.74 0.78
CA TYR A 77 6.61 -0.65 0.42
C TYR A 77 5.92 0.41 -0.44
N SER A 78 6.22 1.67 -0.13
CA SER A 78 5.91 2.81 -0.98
C SER A 78 7.20 3.29 -1.63
N GLY A 79 7.42 2.90 -2.88
CA GLY A 79 8.64 3.17 -3.62
C GLY A 79 8.56 4.42 -4.49
N ALA A 80 9.64 5.22 -4.51
CA ALA A 80 9.80 6.34 -5.43
C ALA A 80 11.27 6.73 -5.60
N THR A 81 11.56 7.56 -6.60
CA THR A 81 12.91 8.09 -6.86
C THR A 81 13.36 9.09 -5.80
N THR A 82 12.43 9.79 -5.15
CA THR A 82 12.71 10.77 -4.11
C THR A 82 11.94 10.46 -2.83
N GLU A 83 12.51 10.89 -1.69
CA GLU A 83 11.85 10.77 -0.38
C GLU A 83 10.47 11.43 -0.38
N LYS A 84 10.35 12.62 -0.92
CA LYS A 84 9.09 13.35 -0.99
C LYS A 84 7.98 12.55 -1.68
N GLN A 85 8.30 11.89 -2.78
CA GLN A 85 7.34 11.08 -3.55
C GLN A 85 7.00 9.77 -2.82
N ALA A 86 7.98 9.06 -2.25
CA ALA A 86 7.72 7.87 -1.45
C ALA A 86 6.76 8.17 -0.27
N TRP A 87 6.87 9.36 0.31
CA TRP A 87 5.99 9.83 1.38
C TRP A 87 4.60 10.26 0.91
N GLU A 88 4.35 10.47 -0.38
CA GLU A 88 3.00 10.84 -0.86
C GLU A 88 1.97 9.71 -0.67
N VAL A 89 2.40 8.46 -0.66
CA VAL A 89 1.55 7.31 -0.32
C VAL A 89 1.67 6.95 1.16
N PHE A 90 2.87 6.88 1.71
CA PHE A 90 3.09 6.46 3.08
C PHE A 90 2.50 7.43 4.13
N ARG A 91 2.65 8.75 3.93
CA ARG A 91 2.12 9.74 4.88
C ARG A 91 0.60 9.66 5.07
N PRO A 92 -0.24 9.58 4.02
CA PRO A 92 -1.67 9.31 4.19
C PRO A 92 -1.95 8.02 4.93
N ALA A 93 -1.27 6.91 4.61
CA ALA A 93 -1.43 5.64 5.31
C ALA A 93 -1.16 5.78 6.81
N ARG A 94 -0.04 6.41 7.16
CA ARG A 94 0.33 6.68 8.55
C ARG A 94 -0.72 7.52 9.28
N LEU A 95 -1.22 8.58 8.65
CA LEU A 95 -2.25 9.44 9.24
C LEU A 95 -3.60 8.72 9.39
N MET A 96 -3.99 7.88 8.43
CA MET A 96 -5.18 7.03 8.53
C MET A 96 -5.07 6.09 9.71
N ALA A 97 -3.94 5.41 9.88
CA ALA A 97 -3.68 4.52 11.01
C ALA A 97 -3.73 5.27 12.35
N LEU A 98 -3.10 6.45 12.46
CA LEU A 98 -3.14 7.29 13.65
C LEU A 98 -4.56 7.69 14.05
N LYS A 99 -5.40 8.02 13.06
CA LYS A 99 -6.78 8.46 13.27
C LYS A 99 -7.77 7.31 13.43
N THR A 100 -7.31 6.06 13.40
CA THR A 100 -8.18 4.87 13.52
C THR A 100 -7.72 3.98 14.68
N PRO A 101 -8.05 4.33 15.95
CA PRO A 101 -7.65 3.53 17.11
C PRO A 101 -8.11 2.07 17.04
N ALA A 102 -9.29 1.82 16.46
CA ALA A 102 -9.81 0.47 16.26
C ALA A 102 -8.92 -0.39 15.35
N LEU A 103 -8.33 0.19 14.31
CA LEU A 103 -7.38 -0.51 13.46
C LEU A 103 -6.11 -0.88 14.25
N LYS A 104 -5.60 0.06 15.04
CA LYS A 104 -4.43 -0.17 15.89
C LYS A 104 -4.65 -1.30 16.89
N SER A 105 -5.79 -1.29 17.60
CA SER A 105 -6.09 -2.32 18.60
C SER A 105 -6.41 -3.69 17.98
N ALA A 106 -7.09 -3.73 16.82
CA ALA A 106 -7.46 -4.99 16.17
C ALA A 106 -6.25 -5.78 15.64
N TYR A 107 -5.21 -5.09 15.18
CA TYR A 107 -4.05 -5.71 14.54
C TYR A 107 -2.75 -5.58 15.36
N GLY A 108 -2.76 -4.91 16.51
CA GLY A 108 -1.52 -4.60 17.24
C GLY A 108 -0.60 -3.67 16.44
N LEU A 109 -1.19 -2.72 15.71
CA LEU A 109 -0.48 -1.85 14.80
C LEU A 109 0.19 -0.68 15.54
N ASP A 110 1.51 -0.63 15.50
CA ASP A 110 2.30 0.51 15.94
C ASP A 110 2.55 1.50 14.80
N VAL A 111 2.42 2.79 15.12
CA VAL A 111 2.59 3.88 14.17
C VAL A 111 3.79 4.71 14.55
N ASN A 112 4.91 4.44 13.92
CA ASN A 112 6.17 5.14 14.16
C ASN A 112 6.34 6.35 13.23
N ALA A 113 7.45 7.07 13.37
CA ALA A 113 7.75 8.23 12.54
C ALA A 113 7.94 7.85 11.07
N SER A 114 8.65 6.75 10.79
CA SER A 114 9.07 6.33 9.46
C SER A 114 8.49 4.99 8.99
N ASN A 115 7.79 4.26 9.85
CA ASN A 115 7.15 3.00 9.46
C ASN A 115 5.86 2.75 10.25
N LEU A 116 5.05 1.84 9.71
CA LEU A 116 3.97 1.15 10.41
C LEU A 116 4.43 -0.28 10.66
N HIS A 117 4.12 -0.83 11.82
CA HIS A 117 4.68 -2.10 12.24
C HIS A 117 3.68 -2.91 13.06
N ILE A 118 3.63 -4.21 12.84
CA ILE A 118 2.85 -5.17 13.64
C ILE A 118 3.83 -6.16 14.24
N LEU A 119 4.19 -5.97 15.51
CA LEU A 119 5.21 -6.80 16.16
C LEU A 119 4.81 -8.28 16.22
N GLY A 120 3.53 -8.56 16.45
CA GLY A 120 3.04 -9.92 16.63
C GLY A 120 3.24 -10.87 15.45
N ASN A 121 3.37 -10.34 14.22
CA ASN A 121 3.63 -11.11 13.02
C ASN A 121 4.79 -10.58 12.18
N ALA A 122 5.59 -9.65 12.72
CA ALA A 122 6.73 -9.02 12.07
C ALA A 122 6.41 -8.28 10.76
N SER A 123 5.16 -7.81 10.59
CA SER A 123 4.74 -7.07 9.40
C SER A 123 5.15 -5.60 9.47
N ARG A 124 5.46 -4.99 8.33
CA ARG A 124 5.85 -3.58 8.25
C ARG A 124 5.36 -2.91 6.97
N PHE A 125 5.14 -1.61 7.05
CA PHE A 125 4.91 -0.74 5.90
C PHE A 125 5.81 0.49 6.02
N GLU A 126 6.64 0.73 5.02
CA GLU A 126 7.63 1.81 5.03
C GLU A 126 7.87 2.40 3.63
N PRO A 127 8.31 3.67 3.55
CA PRO A 127 8.75 4.25 2.29
C PRO A 127 10.14 3.73 1.92
N ILE A 128 10.36 3.48 0.62
CA ILE A 128 11.67 3.14 0.05
C ILE A 128 12.04 4.17 -1.00
N ILE A 129 13.31 4.58 -1.00
CA ILE A 129 13.85 5.60 -1.89
C ILE A 129 14.99 5.01 -2.72
N GLY A 130 14.99 5.30 -4.02
CA GLY A 130 16.05 4.83 -4.93
C GLY A 130 15.99 3.32 -5.17
N LYS A 131 17.14 2.65 -5.14
CA LYS A 131 17.20 1.19 -5.35
C LYS A 131 16.92 0.47 -4.05
N PRO A 132 15.88 -0.37 -3.98
CA PRO A 132 15.70 -1.27 -2.85
C PRO A 132 16.86 -2.27 -2.79
N GLY A 133 17.28 -2.65 -1.58
CA GLY A 133 18.30 -3.69 -1.40
C GLY A 133 17.76 -5.07 -1.79
N ASP A 134 18.67 -5.97 -2.21
CA ASP A 134 18.33 -7.34 -2.65
C ASP A 134 17.73 -8.24 -1.56
N GLY A 135 17.66 -7.78 -0.32
CA GLY A 135 17.10 -8.54 0.81
C GLY A 135 15.62 -8.30 1.08
N ALA A 136 14.94 -7.44 0.32
CA ALA A 136 13.52 -7.19 0.50
C ALA A 136 12.68 -8.35 -0.08
N SER A 137 11.62 -8.76 0.65
CA SER A 137 10.65 -9.74 0.17
C SER A 137 9.24 -9.14 0.24
N PRO A 138 8.91 -8.25 -0.69
CA PRO A 138 7.65 -7.51 -0.65
C PRO A 138 6.43 -8.41 -0.76
N SER A 139 5.44 -8.19 0.10
CA SER A 139 4.07 -8.68 -0.12
C SER A 139 3.24 -7.66 -0.92
N CYS A 140 3.65 -6.39 -0.86
CA CYS A 140 3.05 -5.33 -1.67
C CYS A 140 4.06 -4.23 -1.96
N SER A 141 4.16 -3.83 -3.22
CA SER A 141 4.96 -2.69 -3.65
C SER A 141 4.09 -1.67 -4.39
N ILE A 142 4.08 -0.46 -3.88
CA ILE A 142 3.33 0.66 -4.45
C ILE A 142 4.34 1.65 -5.01
N VAL A 143 4.45 1.74 -6.33
CA VAL A 143 5.30 2.70 -7.01
C VAL A 143 4.43 3.82 -7.56
N ASP A 144 4.48 5.00 -6.93
CA ASP A 144 3.73 6.18 -7.41
C ASP A 144 4.59 7.00 -8.36
N GLU A 145 3.95 7.71 -9.29
CA GLU A 145 4.58 8.54 -10.33
C GLU A 145 5.68 7.78 -11.12
N TYR A 146 5.38 6.55 -11.52
CA TYR A 146 6.31 5.67 -12.23
C TYR A 146 7.00 6.32 -13.45
N HIS A 147 6.33 7.24 -14.11
CA HIS A 147 6.88 7.96 -15.26
C HIS A 147 8.07 8.91 -14.92
N GLU A 148 8.33 9.16 -13.64
CA GLU A 148 9.48 9.95 -13.17
C GLU A 148 10.70 9.06 -12.84
N HIS A 149 10.61 7.75 -13.01
CA HIS A 149 11.72 6.82 -12.86
C HIS A 149 12.54 6.73 -14.15
N ASP A 150 13.84 6.93 -14.06
CA ASP A 150 14.75 6.85 -15.21
C ASP A 150 14.93 5.40 -15.70
N THR A 151 14.74 4.42 -14.82
CA THR A 151 14.88 2.98 -15.09
C THR A 151 13.78 2.19 -14.38
N ASP A 152 13.59 0.94 -14.80
CA ASP A 152 12.66 -0.01 -14.20
C ASP A 152 13.23 -0.71 -12.94
N ASP A 153 14.48 -0.39 -12.54
CA ASP A 153 15.23 -1.06 -11.48
C ASP A 153 14.42 -1.27 -10.18
N MET A 154 13.64 -0.28 -9.76
CA MET A 154 12.83 -0.39 -8.54
C MET A 154 11.73 -1.43 -8.71
N VAL A 155 11.01 -1.40 -9.82
CA VAL A 155 9.91 -2.35 -10.10
C VAL A 155 10.47 -3.75 -10.25
N ASP A 156 11.55 -3.91 -11.02
CA ASP A 156 12.20 -5.21 -11.25
C ASP A 156 12.72 -5.84 -9.95
N THR A 157 13.36 -5.03 -9.09
CA THR A 157 13.83 -5.52 -7.77
C THR A 157 12.66 -5.94 -6.89
N MET A 158 11.59 -5.13 -6.84
CA MET A 158 10.41 -5.47 -6.06
C MET A 158 9.71 -6.73 -6.59
N GLU A 159 9.50 -6.83 -7.90
CA GLU A 159 8.87 -8.01 -8.53
C GLU A 159 9.70 -9.28 -8.29
N THR A 160 11.03 -9.18 -8.41
CA THR A 160 11.92 -10.31 -8.13
C THR A 160 11.83 -10.73 -6.65
N GLY A 161 11.84 -9.78 -5.73
CA GLY A 161 11.70 -10.04 -4.29
C GLY A 161 10.36 -10.66 -3.89
N MET A 162 9.30 -10.46 -4.68
CA MET A 162 7.97 -11.04 -4.46
C MET A 162 7.89 -12.54 -4.73
N GLY A 163 8.90 -13.15 -5.34
CA GLY A 163 8.85 -14.54 -5.79
C GLY A 163 8.56 -15.56 -4.70
N ALA A 164 8.92 -15.27 -3.45
CA ALA A 164 8.67 -16.14 -2.30
C ALA A 164 7.29 -15.93 -1.65
N ARG A 165 6.53 -14.93 -2.06
CA ARG A 165 5.22 -14.60 -1.47
C ARG A 165 4.09 -15.34 -2.17
N GLU A 166 3.09 -15.74 -1.40
CA GLU A 166 1.98 -16.54 -1.92
C GLU A 166 1.05 -15.72 -2.82
N GLN A 167 0.67 -14.51 -2.40
CA GLN A 167 -0.21 -13.62 -3.16
C GLN A 167 0.23 -12.13 -3.12
N PRO A 168 1.44 -11.81 -3.62
CA PRO A 168 1.93 -10.44 -3.61
C PRO A 168 1.13 -9.52 -4.56
N LEU A 169 1.26 -8.22 -4.36
CA LEU A 169 0.66 -7.17 -5.20
C LEU A 169 1.64 -6.02 -5.43
#